data_8e3006845f89885fe51bfef9536f7d10
#
_entry.id   8e3006845f89885fe51bfef9536f7d10
#
_cell.length_a   1.000
_cell.length_b   1.000
_cell.length_c   1.000
_cell.angle_alpha   90.00
_cell.angle_beta   90.00
_cell.angle_gamma   90.00
#
_symmetry.space_group_name_H-M   'P 1'
#
loop_
_entity.id
_entity.type
_entity.pdbx_description
1 polymer ?
#
loop_
_entity_poly.entity_id
_entity_poly.type
_entity_poly.pdbx_seq_one_letter_code
_entity_poly.pdbx_strand_id
1 'polypeptide(L)'
;MAKTRRPPPYGSKEFFLEDFPRTLFPLTTNKILVEYGANELLTYAQELVDGGGSFLPQRRVHANKDAIHLRRTVKLDPVAEYYLYHLVFNSRRILRKPHRGTREHFGYRFQDGRPLSPSKSYADFKQAVWDGTFRFEEFISFDVASYFNNVYHHDLHAWFAALESEPKTVEAFGKFFRETNAGRSMDCLPHGLYPAKMIGNDFLRFIEDSSMVKASRIVRFMDDVYLFGNNLEELKADFDEIQRLLGLKGLSVNSSKTRTGGMPQTDEAEEHLNEIKKRLLQRRRHLIITNYADDDDGGDDAGTALDEEEIEFILSILREGHLSEDDAELILIVMRDHVEVMEEFLGLFAEGFPHLAKNFYGLCAEARDKDSIAEIVLRVVTGDRHVGEYQLFWFGMMLEGYLLDTNRAPVIINALYHHPSATDVTRAKILEIPDLRYGLLEMRETFLREGRSDWLAWASAVGSRAMDKQVRNYLLDYFKNGSQMNRLIAGIVQTIPYGLSAEANSTP
;
A
#
# COMPACT_ATOMS: atom_id res chain seq x y z
N MET A 1 3.06 12.75 -41.94
CA MET A 1 2.97 11.51 -41.17
C MET A 1 3.79 11.68 -39.88
N ALA A 2 3.15 11.96 -38.78
CA ALA A 2 3.80 12.02 -37.46
C ALA A 2 4.26 10.61 -37.12
N LYS A 3 5.55 10.43 -36.86
CA LYS A 3 6.07 9.17 -36.30
C LYS A 3 5.47 9.01 -34.90
N THR A 4 4.51 8.11 -34.74
CA THR A 4 4.05 7.65 -33.44
C THR A 4 5.27 7.11 -32.69
N ARG A 5 5.76 7.87 -31.67
CA ARG A 5 6.78 7.38 -30.76
C ARG A 5 6.18 6.17 -30.06
N ARG A 6 6.83 5.02 -30.18
CA ARG A 6 6.48 3.87 -29.32
C ARG A 6 6.58 4.33 -27.88
N PRO A 7 5.60 4.00 -27.03
CA PRO A 7 5.71 4.28 -25.60
C PRO A 7 7.04 3.70 -25.08
N PRO A 8 7.68 4.36 -24.10
CA PRO A 8 8.90 3.82 -23.49
C PRO A 8 8.62 2.42 -22.94
N PRO A 9 9.61 1.53 -22.96
CA PRO A 9 9.44 0.18 -22.43
C PRO A 9 9.13 0.27 -20.94
N TYR A 10 8.20 -0.56 -20.46
CA TYR A 10 7.85 -0.66 -19.03
C TYR A 10 9.07 -1.08 -18.22
N GLY A 11 9.36 -0.32 -17.18
CA GLY A 11 10.53 -0.50 -16.31
C GLY A 11 10.20 -0.38 -14.83
N SER A 12 11.24 -0.37 -14.01
CA SER A 12 11.09 -0.23 -12.55
C SER A 12 10.51 1.13 -12.14
N LYS A 13 10.70 2.18 -12.94
CA LYS A 13 10.13 3.50 -12.70
C LYS A 13 8.61 3.48 -12.86
N GLU A 14 8.12 2.93 -13.96
CA GLU A 14 6.70 2.78 -14.23
C GLU A 14 6.06 1.87 -13.17
N PHE A 15 6.72 0.78 -12.81
CA PHE A 15 6.28 -0.13 -11.75
C PHE A 15 6.11 0.59 -10.40
N PHE A 16 7.09 1.43 -10.02
CA PHE A 16 6.99 2.24 -8.81
C PHE A 16 5.84 3.24 -8.88
N LEU A 17 5.72 4.00 -9.99
CA LEU A 17 4.72 5.06 -10.13
C LEU A 17 3.29 4.51 -10.16
N GLU A 18 3.06 3.34 -10.76
CA GLU A 18 1.75 2.67 -10.78
C GLU A 18 1.33 2.15 -9.37
N ASP A 19 2.28 1.62 -8.58
CA ASP A 19 1.97 1.12 -7.24
C ASP A 19 1.92 2.24 -6.18
N PHE A 20 2.59 3.36 -6.41
CA PHE A 20 2.76 4.44 -5.44
C PHE A 20 1.44 4.91 -4.79
N PRO A 21 0.35 5.21 -5.52
CA PRO A 21 -0.92 5.65 -4.92
C PRO A 21 -1.58 4.56 -4.05
N ARG A 22 -1.20 3.29 -4.28
CA ARG A 22 -1.78 2.12 -3.61
C ARG A 22 -1.07 1.81 -2.29
N THR A 23 0.09 2.41 -2.04
CA THR A 23 0.89 2.19 -0.82
C THR A 23 0.18 2.74 0.43
N LEU A 24 0.62 2.32 1.61
CA LEU A 24 0.01 2.74 2.88
C LEU A 24 0.34 4.20 3.24
N PHE A 25 1.57 4.64 2.94
CA PHE A 25 2.10 5.98 3.23
C PHE A 25 2.78 6.56 1.97
N PRO A 26 2.00 7.01 0.97
CA PRO A 26 2.54 7.55 -0.28
C PRO A 26 3.09 8.98 -0.09
N LEU A 27 4.34 9.10 0.38
CA LEU A 27 5.01 10.39 0.46
C LEU A 27 5.37 10.92 -0.93
N THR A 28 4.84 12.08 -1.29
CA THR A 28 5.12 12.78 -2.55
C THR A 28 6.62 13.00 -2.75
N THR A 29 7.39 13.14 -1.66
CA THR A 29 8.86 13.16 -1.67
C THR A 29 9.45 12.00 -2.46
N ASN A 30 9.04 10.76 -2.17
CA ASN A 30 9.56 9.58 -2.87
C ASN A 30 9.11 9.58 -4.35
N LYS A 31 7.84 9.92 -4.63
CA LYS A 31 7.32 10.00 -6.00
C LYS A 31 8.10 10.98 -6.85
N ILE A 32 8.25 12.22 -6.39
CA ILE A 32 8.94 13.30 -7.12
C ILE A 32 10.39 12.95 -7.39
N LEU A 33 11.08 12.39 -6.40
CA LEU A 33 12.49 12.00 -6.57
C LEU A 33 12.65 10.86 -7.59
N VAL A 34 11.73 9.90 -7.62
CA VAL A 34 11.74 8.84 -8.66
C VAL A 34 11.34 9.41 -10.02
N GLU A 35 10.35 10.28 -10.08
CA GLU A 35 9.86 10.88 -11.32
C GLU A 35 10.95 11.68 -12.04
N TYR A 36 11.74 12.46 -11.31
CA TYR A 36 12.75 13.36 -11.88
C TYR A 36 14.19 12.85 -11.77
N GLY A 37 14.49 11.85 -10.95
CA GLY A 37 15.85 11.40 -10.65
C GLY A 37 16.01 9.88 -10.54
N ALA A 38 15.20 9.08 -11.25
CA ALA A 38 15.25 7.62 -11.17
C ALA A 38 16.66 7.04 -11.42
N ASN A 39 17.38 7.56 -12.41
CA ASN A 39 18.72 7.07 -12.73
C ASN A 39 19.75 7.46 -11.66
N GLU A 40 19.66 8.67 -11.13
CA GLU A 40 20.51 9.18 -10.07
C GLU A 40 20.30 8.38 -8.78
N LEU A 41 19.04 8.06 -8.44
CA LEU A 41 18.70 7.21 -7.29
C LEU A 41 19.28 5.80 -7.44
N LEU A 42 19.19 5.19 -8.63
CA LEU A 42 19.74 3.85 -8.89
C LEU A 42 21.28 3.87 -8.90
N THR A 43 21.90 4.90 -9.46
CA THR A 43 23.36 5.05 -9.41
C THR A 43 23.86 5.10 -7.98
N TYR A 44 23.21 5.92 -7.14
CA TYR A 44 23.55 6.00 -5.73
C TYR A 44 23.28 4.69 -4.98
N ALA A 45 22.14 4.02 -5.25
CA ALA A 45 21.85 2.71 -4.68
C ALA A 45 22.91 1.67 -5.06
N GLN A 46 23.40 1.70 -6.31
CA GLN A 46 24.47 0.81 -6.76
C GLN A 46 25.80 1.11 -6.05
N GLU A 47 26.15 2.37 -5.82
CA GLU A 47 27.30 2.75 -5.00
C GLU A 47 27.21 2.17 -3.58
N LEU A 48 26.01 2.21 -2.96
CA LEU A 48 25.78 1.59 -1.66
C LEU A 48 25.97 0.08 -1.72
N VAL A 49 25.46 -0.59 -2.74
CA VAL A 49 25.63 -2.04 -2.94
C VAL A 49 27.10 -2.41 -3.09
N ASP A 50 27.85 -1.66 -3.87
CA ASP A 50 29.26 -1.90 -4.14
C ASP A 50 30.22 -1.52 -2.97
N GLY A 51 29.67 -1.11 -1.82
CA GLY A 51 30.42 -0.85 -0.59
C GLY A 51 30.78 0.61 -0.38
N GLY A 52 30.27 1.57 -1.18
CA GLY A 52 30.45 3.01 -0.99
C GLY A 52 29.65 3.62 0.17
N GLY A 53 28.96 2.76 0.95
CA GLY A 53 28.13 3.17 2.08
C GLY A 53 27.17 2.07 2.49
N SER A 54 26.11 2.48 3.22
CA SER A 54 25.04 1.59 3.68
C SER A 54 23.69 2.20 3.41
N PHE A 55 22.68 1.36 3.13
CA PHE A 55 21.28 1.78 3.10
C PHE A 55 20.87 2.29 4.48
N LEU A 56 20.04 3.33 4.50
CA LEU A 56 19.56 3.88 5.75
C LEU A 56 18.54 2.94 6.41
N PRO A 57 18.50 2.93 7.76
CA PRO A 57 17.49 2.19 8.49
C PRO A 57 16.09 2.68 8.14
N GLN A 58 15.20 1.74 7.87
CA GLN A 58 13.77 2.01 7.63
C GLN A 58 13.10 2.67 8.84
N ARG A 59 12.11 3.53 8.59
CA ARG A 59 11.29 4.13 9.63
C ARG A 59 10.09 3.26 9.94
N ARG A 60 9.88 2.92 11.21
CA ARG A 60 8.66 2.25 11.65
C ARG A 60 7.49 3.20 11.64
N VAL A 61 6.39 2.74 11.08
CA VAL A 61 5.11 3.45 11.00
C VAL A 61 3.97 2.48 11.31
N HIS A 62 2.83 2.99 11.72
CA HIS A 62 1.69 2.19 12.12
C HIS A 62 0.46 2.59 11.31
N ALA A 63 -0.06 1.65 10.53
CA ALA A 63 -1.36 1.79 9.89
C ALA A 63 -2.44 1.15 10.78
N ASN A 64 -3.63 1.70 10.77
CA ASN A 64 -4.76 1.05 11.40
C ASN A 64 -5.14 -0.21 10.62
N LYS A 65 -5.34 -1.33 11.30
CA LYS A 65 -5.85 -2.57 10.72
C LYS A 65 -7.38 -2.62 10.76
N ASP A 66 -7.92 -2.13 11.84
CA ASP A 66 -9.33 -1.91 12.15
C ASP A 66 -9.44 -0.69 13.08
N ALA A 67 -10.58 -0.48 13.71
CA ALA A 67 -10.81 0.67 14.61
C ALA A 67 -9.86 0.73 15.82
N ILE A 68 -9.32 -0.42 16.27
CA ILE A 68 -8.55 -0.53 17.51
C ILE A 68 -7.14 -1.04 17.29
N HIS A 69 -6.96 -2.01 16.38
CA HIS A 69 -5.67 -2.67 16.18
C HIS A 69 -4.78 -1.96 15.20
N LEU A 70 -3.47 -1.97 15.48
CA LEU A 70 -2.46 -1.39 14.61
C LEU A 70 -1.73 -2.47 13.81
N ARG A 71 -1.51 -2.17 12.54
CA ARG A 71 -0.60 -2.91 11.66
C ARG A 71 0.75 -2.20 11.67
N ARG A 72 1.76 -2.86 12.24
CA ARG A 72 3.13 -2.39 12.15
C ARG A 72 3.65 -2.55 10.73
N THR A 73 4.18 -1.48 10.17
CA THR A 73 4.85 -1.48 8.87
C THR A 73 6.06 -0.57 8.91
N VAL A 74 6.69 -0.37 7.79
CA VAL A 74 7.90 0.44 7.65
C VAL A 74 7.79 1.36 6.45
N LYS A 75 8.37 2.55 6.56
CA LYS A 75 8.59 3.47 5.45
C LYS A 75 10.08 3.47 5.11
N LEU A 76 10.38 3.20 3.86
CA LEU A 76 11.73 3.26 3.29
C LEU A 76 12.01 4.67 2.77
N ASP A 77 13.27 5.12 2.91
CA ASP A 77 13.73 6.35 2.27
C ASP A 77 13.62 6.25 0.74
N PRO A 78 13.70 7.38 0.00
CA PRO A 78 13.47 7.38 -1.45
C PRO A 78 14.39 6.44 -2.25
N VAL A 79 15.64 6.31 -1.82
CA VAL A 79 16.63 5.43 -2.49
C VAL A 79 16.31 3.97 -2.24
N ALA A 80 16.10 3.61 -0.97
CA ALA A 80 15.81 2.24 -0.57
C ALA A 80 14.45 1.76 -1.12
N GLU A 81 13.41 2.63 -1.10
CA GLU A 81 12.10 2.29 -1.63
C GLU A 81 12.18 2.01 -3.14
N TYR A 82 12.75 2.92 -3.92
CA TYR A 82 12.86 2.74 -5.36
C TYR A 82 13.80 1.57 -5.73
N TYR A 83 14.88 1.38 -4.98
CA TYR A 83 15.77 0.24 -5.21
C TYR A 83 15.07 -1.11 -5.00
N LEU A 84 14.16 -1.21 -4.04
CA LEU A 84 13.36 -2.44 -3.84
C LEU A 84 12.49 -2.76 -5.07
N TYR A 85 11.86 -1.74 -5.68
CA TYR A 85 11.12 -1.92 -6.95
C TYR A 85 12.04 -2.36 -8.08
N HIS A 86 13.22 -1.75 -8.19
CA HIS A 86 14.21 -2.10 -9.21
C HIS A 86 14.72 -3.53 -9.03
N LEU A 87 15.09 -3.91 -7.82
CA LEU A 87 15.57 -5.25 -7.48
C LEU A 87 14.55 -6.34 -7.85
N VAL A 88 13.30 -6.16 -7.42
CA VAL A 88 12.22 -7.12 -7.70
C VAL A 88 11.82 -7.11 -9.18
N PHE A 89 11.81 -5.95 -9.83
CA PHE A 89 11.55 -5.88 -11.28
C PHE A 89 12.58 -6.69 -12.08
N ASN A 90 13.86 -6.60 -11.75
CA ASN A 90 14.92 -7.36 -12.41
C ASN A 90 14.82 -8.86 -12.11
N SER A 91 14.46 -9.22 -10.89
CA SER A 91 14.31 -10.62 -10.45
C SER A 91 12.91 -11.21 -10.73
N ARG A 92 12.00 -10.48 -11.37
CA ARG A 92 10.59 -10.88 -11.53
C ARG A 92 10.38 -12.23 -12.22
N ARG A 93 11.34 -12.67 -13.04
CA ARG A 93 11.26 -13.95 -13.75
C ARG A 93 11.44 -15.14 -12.83
N ILE A 94 12.32 -15.05 -11.84
CA ILE A 94 12.57 -16.10 -10.86
C ILE A 94 11.49 -16.14 -9.78
N LEU A 95 10.87 -14.99 -9.49
CA LEU A 95 9.73 -14.90 -8.57
C LEU A 95 8.42 -15.35 -9.20
N ARG A 96 8.43 -15.72 -10.47
CA ARG A 96 7.26 -16.19 -11.21
C ARG A 96 7.32 -17.70 -11.34
N LYS A 97 6.53 -18.44 -10.53
CA LYS A 97 6.26 -19.84 -10.83
C LYS A 97 4.87 -20.00 -11.40
N PRO A 98 4.71 -20.84 -12.44
CA PRO A 98 3.41 -21.25 -12.94
C PRO A 98 2.69 -22.10 -11.89
N HIS A 99 1.37 -22.11 -11.98
CA HIS A 99 0.53 -23.07 -11.26
C HIS A 99 0.92 -24.51 -11.60
N ARG A 100 0.94 -25.40 -10.62
CA ARG A 100 1.25 -26.81 -10.80
C ARG A 100 0.02 -27.67 -10.54
N GLY A 101 -0.94 -27.64 -11.47
CA GLY A 101 -2.12 -28.49 -11.41
C GLY A 101 -2.92 -28.31 -10.12
N THR A 102 -2.72 -29.18 -9.13
CA THR A 102 -3.42 -29.14 -7.84
C THR A 102 -2.73 -28.30 -6.76
N ARG A 103 -1.64 -27.64 -7.08
CA ARG A 103 -0.83 -26.79 -6.18
C ARG A 103 -0.85 -25.36 -6.69
N GLU A 104 -1.90 -24.62 -6.41
CA GLU A 104 -2.15 -23.31 -7.00
C GLU A 104 -1.84 -22.20 -5.99
N HIS A 105 -1.11 -21.19 -6.44
CA HIS A 105 -0.94 -19.98 -5.66
C HIS A 105 -1.29 -18.75 -6.49
N PHE A 106 -1.97 -17.84 -5.86
CA PHE A 106 -2.43 -16.57 -6.37
C PHE A 106 -1.74 -15.42 -5.63
N GLY A 107 -1.97 -14.19 -6.02
CA GLY A 107 -1.41 -13.02 -5.38
C GLY A 107 -0.50 -12.24 -6.32
N TYR A 108 0.48 -11.58 -5.74
CA TYR A 108 1.30 -10.58 -6.40
C TYR A 108 2.36 -11.22 -7.30
N ARG A 109 2.33 -10.91 -8.59
CA ARG A 109 3.29 -11.39 -9.61
C ARG A 109 3.23 -10.53 -10.85
N PHE A 110 4.21 -10.68 -11.74
CA PHE A 110 4.14 -10.13 -13.09
C PHE A 110 3.44 -11.12 -14.03
N GLN A 111 2.61 -10.59 -14.90
CA GLN A 111 2.01 -11.31 -16.03
C GLN A 111 2.12 -10.41 -17.27
N ASP A 112 2.54 -10.99 -18.39
CA ASP A 112 2.69 -10.28 -19.68
C ASP A 112 3.52 -8.97 -19.61
N GLY A 113 4.51 -8.95 -18.71
CA GLY A 113 5.41 -7.81 -18.51
C GLY A 113 4.92 -6.74 -17.56
N ARG A 114 3.71 -6.86 -17.02
CA ARG A 114 3.07 -5.93 -16.08
C ARG A 114 2.76 -6.58 -14.72
N PRO A 115 2.66 -5.81 -13.64
CA PRO A 115 2.13 -6.31 -12.38
C PRO A 115 0.70 -6.82 -12.56
N LEU A 116 0.41 -8.02 -12.06
CA LEU A 116 -0.95 -8.54 -12.07
C LEU A 116 -1.83 -7.76 -11.10
N SER A 117 -3.03 -7.38 -11.53
CA SER A 117 -4.02 -6.78 -10.64
C SER A 117 -4.27 -7.66 -9.41
N PRO A 118 -4.07 -7.14 -8.18
CA PRO A 118 -4.35 -7.89 -6.95
C PRO A 118 -5.81 -8.34 -6.87
N SER A 119 -6.74 -7.49 -7.31
CA SER A 119 -8.18 -7.78 -7.29
C SER A 119 -8.55 -8.92 -8.22
N LYS A 120 -8.01 -8.92 -9.46
CA LYS A 120 -8.18 -10.04 -10.39
C LYS A 120 -7.61 -11.33 -9.81
N SER A 121 -6.39 -11.28 -9.28
CA SER A 121 -5.75 -12.45 -8.67
C SER A 121 -6.52 -12.97 -7.46
N TYR A 122 -7.14 -12.09 -6.68
CA TYR A 122 -8.00 -12.48 -5.55
C TYR A 122 -9.33 -13.07 -6.01
N ALA A 123 -9.93 -12.55 -7.08
CA ALA A 123 -11.12 -13.15 -7.69
C ALA A 123 -10.84 -14.56 -8.21
N ASP A 124 -9.72 -14.75 -8.92
CA ASP A 124 -9.28 -16.06 -9.40
C ASP A 124 -9.04 -17.03 -8.22
N PHE A 125 -8.46 -16.56 -7.12
CA PHE A 125 -8.30 -17.33 -5.88
C PHE A 125 -9.66 -17.76 -5.29
N LYS A 126 -10.61 -16.84 -5.15
CA LYS A 126 -11.96 -17.16 -4.64
C LYS A 126 -12.67 -18.19 -5.53
N GLN A 127 -12.54 -18.07 -6.85
CA GLN A 127 -13.09 -19.06 -7.77
C GLN A 127 -12.42 -20.42 -7.56
N ALA A 128 -11.10 -20.47 -7.41
CA ALA A 128 -10.38 -21.72 -7.16
C ALA A 128 -10.76 -22.35 -5.82
N VAL A 129 -10.99 -21.56 -4.77
CA VAL A 129 -11.51 -22.03 -3.48
C VAL A 129 -12.92 -22.62 -3.66
N TRP A 130 -13.81 -21.88 -4.33
CA TRP A 130 -15.17 -22.31 -4.63
C TRP A 130 -15.18 -23.64 -5.39
N ASP A 131 -14.40 -23.76 -6.46
CA ASP A 131 -14.27 -25.03 -7.22
C ASP A 131 -13.75 -26.17 -6.33
N GLY A 132 -12.87 -25.87 -5.37
CA GLY A 132 -12.37 -26.83 -4.40
C GLY A 132 -13.46 -27.38 -3.48
N THR A 133 -14.31 -26.49 -2.94
CA THR A 133 -15.40 -26.87 -2.04
C THR A 133 -16.48 -27.72 -2.70
N PHE A 134 -16.68 -27.61 -4.02
CA PHE A 134 -17.58 -28.51 -4.77
C PHE A 134 -16.95 -29.85 -5.16
N ARG A 135 -15.62 -29.87 -5.28
CA ARG A 135 -14.92 -31.06 -5.81
C ARG A 135 -14.47 -32.03 -4.71
N PHE A 136 -14.28 -31.52 -3.49
CA PHE A 136 -13.77 -32.28 -2.35
C PHE A 136 -14.73 -32.21 -1.17
N GLU A 137 -14.77 -33.29 -0.39
CA GLU A 137 -15.69 -33.44 0.74
C GLU A 137 -15.25 -32.61 1.96
N GLU A 138 -13.92 -32.38 2.10
CA GLU A 138 -13.33 -31.76 3.28
C GLU A 138 -12.32 -30.68 2.92
N PHE A 139 -12.19 -29.69 3.77
CA PHE A 139 -11.11 -28.69 3.68
C PHE A 139 -10.60 -28.27 5.06
N ILE A 140 -9.35 -27.80 5.09
CA ILE A 140 -8.78 -27.02 6.18
C ILE A 140 -8.29 -25.68 5.60
N SER A 141 -8.75 -24.56 6.18
CA SER A 141 -8.23 -23.25 5.83
C SER A 141 -7.55 -22.60 7.03
N PHE A 142 -6.50 -21.81 6.78
CA PHE A 142 -5.74 -21.11 7.79
C PHE A 142 -5.00 -19.90 7.22
N ASP A 143 -4.54 -19.04 8.12
CA ASP A 143 -3.77 -17.83 7.87
C ASP A 143 -2.47 -17.88 8.69
N VAL A 144 -1.36 -17.33 8.16
CA VAL A 144 -0.08 -17.27 8.88
C VAL A 144 -0.06 -16.03 9.78
N ALA A 145 0.14 -16.24 11.09
CA ALA A 145 0.08 -15.18 12.07
C ALA A 145 1.18 -14.13 11.87
N SER A 146 0.78 -12.85 11.72
CA SER A 146 1.69 -11.69 11.60
C SER A 146 2.82 -11.92 10.58
N TYR A 147 2.49 -12.54 9.45
CA TYR A 147 3.44 -13.09 8.49
C TYR A 147 4.58 -12.13 8.15
N PHE A 148 4.29 -10.95 7.61
CA PHE A 148 5.30 -9.98 7.15
C PHE A 148 6.25 -9.50 8.27
N ASN A 149 5.77 -9.47 9.50
CA ASN A 149 6.57 -9.04 10.64
C ASN A 149 7.47 -10.15 11.21
N ASN A 150 7.17 -11.41 10.91
CA ASN A 150 7.87 -12.57 11.47
C ASN A 150 8.86 -13.23 10.50
N VAL A 151 8.97 -12.76 9.25
CA VAL A 151 9.97 -13.27 8.31
C VAL A 151 11.37 -12.87 8.75
N TYR A 152 12.26 -13.87 8.91
CA TYR A 152 13.67 -13.66 9.22
C TYR A 152 14.46 -13.29 7.97
N HIS A 153 15.29 -12.24 8.05
CA HIS A 153 16.05 -11.77 6.89
C HIS A 153 17.05 -12.79 6.36
N HIS A 154 17.64 -13.63 7.21
CA HIS A 154 18.58 -14.68 6.78
C HIS A 154 17.86 -15.84 6.09
N ASP A 155 16.63 -16.20 6.49
CA ASP A 155 15.81 -17.16 5.78
C ASP A 155 15.37 -16.62 4.43
N LEU A 156 15.03 -15.33 4.38
CA LEU A 156 14.70 -14.62 3.16
C LEU A 156 15.90 -14.58 2.19
N HIS A 157 17.10 -14.29 2.70
CA HIS A 157 18.33 -14.31 1.92
C HIS A 157 18.65 -15.71 1.39
N ALA A 158 18.57 -16.74 2.25
CA ALA A 158 18.82 -18.14 1.85
C ALA A 158 17.80 -18.61 0.79
N TRP A 159 16.53 -18.24 0.95
CA TRP A 159 15.49 -18.51 -0.04
C TRP A 159 15.79 -17.84 -1.39
N PHE A 160 16.18 -16.56 -1.39
CA PHE A 160 16.51 -15.84 -2.62
C PHE A 160 17.75 -16.43 -3.31
N ALA A 161 18.78 -16.80 -2.53
CA ALA A 161 19.98 -17.46 -3.03
C ALA A 161 19.72 -18.83 -3.66
N ALA A 162 18.65 -19.51 -3.26
CA ALA A 162 18.23 -20.77 -3.89
C ALA A 162 17.50 -20.57 -5.24
N LEU A 163 16.99 -19.37 -5.51
CA LEU A 163 16.29 -19.02 -6.75
C LEU A 163 17.21 -18.32 -7.76
N GLU A 164 18.09 -17.44 -7.28
CA GLU A 164 18.95 -16.59 -8.10
C GLU A 164 20.35 -17.19 -8.22
N SER A 165 20.84 -17.28 -9.44
CA SER A 165 22.14 -17.88 -9.74
C SER A 165 23.29 -16.87 -9.77
N GLU A 166 22.99 -15.57 -9.85
CA GLU A 166 24.02 -14.53 -9.89
C GLU A 166 24.44 -14.10 -8.48
N PRO A 167 25.69 -14.38 -8.06
CA PRO A 167 26.16 -14.10 -6.71
C PRO A 167 26.05 -12.62 -6.29
N LYS A 168 26.30 -11.69 -7.22
CA LYS A 168 26.21 -10.25 -6.94
C LYS A 168 24.79 -9.82 -6.62
N THR A 169 23.80 -10.33 -7.35
CA THR A 169 22.37 -10.05 -7.10
C THR A 169 21.93 -10.63 -5.76
N VAL A 170 22.39 -11.83 -5.41
CA VAL A 170 22.12 -12.44 -4.09
C VAL A 170 22.73 -11.63 -2.96
N GLU A 171 23.97 -11.19 -3.10
CA GLU A 171 24.66 -10.37 -2.09
C GLU A 171 23.97 -9.01 -1.93
N ALA A 172 23.58 -8.35 -3.04
CA ALA A 172 22.86 -7.09 -3.04
C ALA A 172 21.49 -7.20 -2.32
N PHE A 173 20.75 -8.29 -2.58
CA PHE A 173 19.51 -8.59 -1.89
C PHE A 173 19.71 -8.74 -0.38
N GLY A 174 20.68 -9.55 0.03
CA GLY A 174 20.99 -9.78 1.45
C GLY A 174 21.46 -8.51 2.16
N LYS A 175 22.34 -7.72 1.51
CA LYS A 175 22.80 -6.42 2.02
C LYS A 175 21.66 -5.45 2.22
N PHE A 176 20.79 -5.29 1.22
CA PHE A 176 19.64 -4.40 1.25
C PHE A 176 18.74 -4.68 2.48
N PHE A 177 18.26 -5.90 2.64
CA PHE A 177 17.35 -6.24 3.75
C PHE A 177 18.02 -6.18 5.13
N ARG A 178 19.31 -6.52 5.21
CA ARG A 178 20.08 -6.40 6.47
C ARG A 178 20.25 -4.95 6.89
N GLU A 179 20.64 -4.07 5.97
CA GLU A 179 20.96 -2.68 6.29
C GLU A 179 19.70 -1.85 6.52
N THR A 180 18.70 -1.95 5.65
CA THR A 180 17.40 -1.25 5.85
C THR A 180 16.73 -1.67 7.15
N ASN A 181 16.96 -2.91 7.61
CA ASN A 181 16.43 -3.38 8.89
C ASN A 181 17.37 -3.11 10.09
N ALA A 182 18.43 -2.30 9.92
CA ALA A 182 19.40 -1.98 10.95
C ALA A 182 20.01 -3.22 11.63
N GLY A 183 20.25 -4.30 10.86
CA GLY A 183 20.79 -5.56 11.35
C GLY A 183 19.83 -6.40 12.19
N ARG A 184 18.56 -6.03 12.31
CA ARG A 184 17.55 -6.83 13.03
C ARG A 184 17.21 -8.08 12.23
N SER A 185 16.93 -9.18 12.93
CA SER A 185 16.67 -10.46 12.28
C SER A 185 15.28 -10.59 11.66
N MET A 186 14.27 -9.87 12.17
CA MET A 186 12.87 -9.97 11.76
C MET A 186 12.31 -8.58 11.40
N ASP A 187 11.08 -8.55 10.87
CA ASP A 187 10.41 -7.30 10.52
C ASP A 187 11.08 -6.58 9.34
N CYS A 188 11.52 -7.36 8.36
CA CYS A 188 12.31 -6.85 7.23
C CYS A 188 11.48 -6.56 5.98
N LEU A 189 10.26 -7.13 5.84
CA LEU A 189 9.42 -6.91 4.66
C LEU A 189 8.55 -5.65 4.84
N PRO A 190 8.73 -4.61 4.00
CA PRO A 190 7.93 -3.40 4.06
C PRO A 190 6.48 -3.68 3.62
N HIS A 191 5.57 -3.73 4.59
CA HIS A 191 4.16 -4.00 4.35
C HIS A 191 3.52 -2.88 3.52
N GLY A 192 2.73 -3.25 2.52
CA GLY A 192 2.01 -2.29 1.68
C GLY A 192 2.66 -2.02 0.32
N LEU A 193 3.90 -2.42 0.08
CA LEU A 193 4.58 -2.28 -1.22
C LEU A 193 4.39 -3.53 -2.08
N TYR A 194 4.04 -3.37 -3.35
CA TYR A 194 3.86 -4.49 -4.28
C TYR A 194 5.08 -5.42 -4.35
N PRO A 195 6.35 -4.92 -4.47
CA PRO A 195 7.51 -5.79 -4.50
C PRO A 195 7.70 -6.60 -3.21
N ALA A 196 7.41 -6.04 -2.03
CA ALA A 196 7.46 -6.79 -0.78
C ALA A 196 6.41 -7.89 -0.73
N LYS A 197 5.22 -7.63 -1.28
CA LYS A 197 4.15 -8.62 -1.39
C LYS A 197 4.52 -9.73 -2.39
N MET A 198 5.21 -9.42 -3.50
CA MET A 198 5.74 -10.45 -4.40
C MET A 198 6.73 -11.37 -3.70
N ILE A 199 7.68 -10.79 -2.96
CA ILE A 199 8.65 -11.56 -2.18
C ILE A 199 7.92 -12.43 -1.15
N GLY A 200 7.02 -11.86 -0.36
CA GLY A 200 6.26 -12.60 0.65
C GLY A 200 5.39 -13.70 0.04
N ASN A 201 4.73 -13.43 -1.08
CA ASN A 201 3.93 -14.45 -1.76
C ASN A 201 4.78 -15.65 -2.20
N ASP A 202 5.95 -15.39 -2.77
CA ASP A 202 6.82 -16.44 -3.30
C ASP A 202 7.63 -17.15 -2.20
N PHE A 203 7.95 -16.47 -1.09
CA PHE A 203 8.67 -17.06 0.05
C PHE A 203 7.92 -18.24 0.69
N LEU A 204 6.58 -18.22 0.74
CA LEU A 204 5.76 -19.32 1.27
C LEU A 204 5.61 -20.51 0.33
N ARG A 205 6.22 -20.49 -0.84
CA ARG A 205 6.12 -21.57 -1.84
C ARG A 205 6.56 -22.93 -1.34
N PHE A 206 7.38 -22.99 -0.29
CA PHE A 206 7.78 -24.26 0.32
C PHE A 206 6.59 -25.10 0.81
N ILE A 207 5.41 -24.50 1.04
CA ILE A 207 4.18 -25.19 1.39
C ILE A 207 3.71 -26.04 0.19
N GLU A 208 3.58 -25.42 -0.99
CA GLU A 208 3.15 -26.09 -2.21
C GLU A 208 4.22 -27.03 -2.77
N ASP A 209 5.49 -26.69 -2.61
CA ASP A 209 6.62 -27.48 -3.12
C ASP A 209 6.94 -28.70 -2.23
N SER A 210 6.35 -28.79 -1.01
CA SER A 210 6.60 -29.91 -0.11
C SER A 210 6.00 -31.21 -0.66
N SER A 211 6.84 -32.24 -0.79
CA SER A 211 6.42 -33.61 -1.14
C SER A 211 5.77 -34.35 0.03
N MET A 212 5.91 -33.84 1.25
CA MET A 212 5.35 -34.43 2.47
C MET A 212 3.86 -34.09 2.62
N VAL A 213 3.43 -32.95 2.10
CA VAL A 213 2.01 -32.56 2.09
C VAL A 213 1.30 -33.24 0.94
N LYS A 214 0.30 -34.06 1.25
CA LYS A 214 -0.39 -34.97 0.30
C LYS A 214 -1.80 -34.52 -0.07
N ALA A 215 -2.27 -33.39 0.47
CA ALA A 215 -3.58 -32.84 0.16
C ALA A 215 -3.87 -32.91 -1.34
N SER A 216 -5.08 -33.30 -1.71
CA SER A 216 -5.50 -33.49 -3.10
C SER A 216 -5.39 -32.20 -3.91
N ARG A 217 -5.64 -31.05 -3.25
CA ARG A 217 -5.46 -29.72 -3.83
C ARG A 217 -5.03 -28.74 -2.74
N ILE A 218 -4.12 -27.84 -3.08
CA ILE A 218 -3.77 -26.66 -2.26
C ILE A 218 -4.05 -25.40 -3.08
N VAL A 219 -4.76 -24.46 -2.47
CA VAL A 219 -5.06 -23.14 -3.05
C VAL A 219 -4.61 -22.08 -2.07
N ARG A 220 -3.74 -21.17 -2.48
CA ARG A 220 -3.18 -20.12 -1.61
C ARG A 220 -3.24 -18.73 -2.24
N PHE A 221 -3.58 -17.74 -1.43
CA PHE A 221 -3.40 -16.32 -1.74
C PHE A 221 -2.61 -15.67 -0.61
N MET A 222 -1.36 -15.29 -0.87
CA MET A 222 -0.45 -14.79 0.16
C MET A 222 -0.33 -15.77 1.33
N ASP A 223 -0.77 -15.37 2.52
CA ASP A 223 -0.80 -16.12 3.77
C ASP A 223 -2.12 -16.88 4.02
N ASP A 224 -3.15 -16.66 3.21
CA ASP A 224 -4.40 -17.43 3.24
C ASP A 224 -4.25 -18.75 2.47
N VAL A 225 -4.40 -19.88 3.14
CA VAL A 225 -4.16 -21.23 2.59
C VAL A 225 -5.40 -22.10 2.77
N TYR A 226 -5.75 -22.83 1.71
CA TYR A 226 -6.80 -23.87 1.71
C TYR A 226 -6.21 -25.20 1.27
N LEU A 227 -6.44 -26.22 2.08
CA LEU A 227 -6.13 -27.63 1.79
C LEU A 227 -7.44 -28.36 1.53
N PHE A 228 -7.54 -29.09 0.43
CA PHE A 228 -8.72 -29.86 0.06
C PHE A 228 -8.41 -31.35 -0.08
N GLY A 229 -9.34 -32.19 0.34
CA GLY A 229 -9.27 -33.64 0.25
C GLY A 229 -10.61 -34.30 0.57
N ASN A 230 -10.64 -35.64 0.55
CA ASN A 230 -11.85 -36.42 0.88
C ASN A 230 -11.74 -37.13 2.24
N ASN A 231 -10.65 -36.87 2.98
CA ASN A 231 -10.41 -37.46 4.29
C ASN A 231 -9.84 -36.42 5.23
N LEU A 232 -10.61 -36.05 6.23
CA LEU A 232 -10.22 -35.01 7.20
C LEU A 232 -8.97 -35.38 8.02
N GLU A 233 -8.78 -36.67 8.34
CA GLU A 233 -7.62 -37.12 9.13
C GLU A 233 -6.31 -37.01 8.30
N GLU A 234 -6.38 -37.25 7.00
CA GLU A 234 -5.24 -37.00 6.10
C GLU A 234 -4.93 -35.50 6.00
N LEU A 235 -5.96 -34.66 5.89
CA LEU A 235 -5.78 -33.20 5.87
C LEU A 235 -5.21 -32.67 7.18
N LYS A 236 -5.59 -33.23 8.33
CA LYS A 236 -4.99 -32.88 9.63
C LYS A 236 -3.51 -33.25 9.69
N ALA A 237 -3.14 -34.43 9.18
CA ALA A 237 -1.72 -34.82 9.11
C ALA A 237 -0.91 -33.88 8.20
N ASP A 238 -1.46 -33.47 7.07
CA ASP A 238 -0.86 -32.48 6.18
C ASP A 238 -0.76 -31.10 6.84
N PHE A 239 -1.78 -30.69 7.57
CA PHE A 239 -1.78 -29.43 8.31
C PHE A 239 -0.72 -29.44 9.43
N ASP A 240 -0.56 -30.55 10.14
CA ASP A 240 0.53 -30.72 11.12
C ASP A 240 1.90 -30.60 10.47
N GLU A 241 2.08 -31.19 9.28
CA GLU A 241 3.33 -31.05 8.55
C GLU A 241 3.60 -29.63 8.11
N ILE A 242 2.57 -28.90 7.62
CA ILE A 242 2.69 -27.48 7.27
C ILE A 242 3.06 -26.64 8.50
N GLN A 243 2.48 -26.91 9.67
CA GLN A 243 2.87 -26.22 10.91
C GLN A 243 4.33 -26.47 11.27
N ARG A 244 4.86 -27.67 11.04
CA ARG A 244 6.29 -27.97 11.24
C ARG A 244 7.17 -27.19 10.25
N LEU A 245 6.78 -27.15 8.97
CA LEU A 245 7.49 -26.38 7.94
C LEU A 245 7.51 -24.88 8.24
N LEU A 246 6.37 -24.32 8.67
CA LEU A 246 6.29 -22.93 9.14
C LEU A 246 7.17 -22.69 10.36
N GLY A 247 7.14 -23.61 11.34
CA GLY A 247 7.97 -23.56 12.55
C GLY A 247 9.48 -23.52 12.27
N LEU A 248 9.94 -24.23 11.25
CA LEU A 248 11.35 -24.17 10.78
C LEU A 248 11.75 -22.77 10.29
N LYS A 249 10.77 -21.93 9.94
CA LYS A 249 10.96 -20.54 9.50
C LYS A 249 10.60 -19.51 10.58
N GLY A 250 10.31 -19.96 11.81
CA GLY A 250 9.85 -19.10 12.89
C GLY A 250 8.43 -18.55 12.71
N LEU A 251 7.67 -19.13 11.76
CA LEU A 251 6.30 -18.74 11.45
C LEU A 251 5.31 -19.66 12.18
N SER A 252 4.12 -19.15 12.43
CA SER A 252 3.03 -19.89 13.09
C SER A 252 1.68 -19.61 12.44
N VAL A 253 0.78 -20.56 12.57
CA VAL A 253 -0.60 -20.43 12.10
C VAL A 253 -1.40 -19.56 13.05
N ASN A 254 -2.34 -18.78 12.51
CA ASN A 254 -3.32 -18.05 13.27
C ASN A 254 -4.50 -18.99 13.67
N SER A 255 -4.49 -19.46 14.91
CA SER A 255 -5.49 -20.43 15.39
C SER A 255 -6.93 -19.87 15.38
N SER A 256 -7.11 -18.55 15.54
CA SER A 256 -8.44 -17.93 15.51
C SER A 256 -9.08 -17.88 14.13
N LYS A 257 -8.26 -18.02 13.07
CA LYS A 257 -8.68 -18.03 11.66
C LYS A 257 -8.62 -19.43 11.02
N THR A 258 -8.19 -20.44 11.76
CA THR A 258 -8.17 -21.81 11.25
C THR A 258 -9.60 -22.37 11.27
N ARG A 259 -10.03 -22.88 10.12
CA ARG A 259 -11.37 -23.47 9.93
C ARG A 259 -11.24 -24.85 9.29
N THR A 260 -12.11 -25.75 9.69
CA THR A 260 -12.34 -27.05 9.07
C THR A 260 -13.79 -27.08 8.58
N GLY A 261 -14.03 -27.70 7.43
CA GLY A 261 -15.39 -27.81 6.90
C GLY A 261 -15.52 -28.94 5.91
N GLY A 262 -16.74 -29.42 5.75
CA GLY A 262 -17.23 -30.18 4.64
C GLY A 262 -17.84 -29.26 3.58
N MET A 263 -18.64 -29.82 2.65
CA MET A 263 -19.37 -29.03 1.64
C MET A 263 -19.87 -27.70 2.23
N PRO A 264 -19.74 -26.59 1.52
CA PRO A 264 -20.26 -25.34 2.03
C PRO A 264 -21.75 -25.56 2.30
N GLN A 265 -22.14 -25.53 3.55
CA GLN A 265 -23.41 -24.94 3.86
C GLN A 265 -23.26 -23.55 3.26
N THR A 266 -24.01 -23.24 2.19
CA THR A 266 -24.25 -21.89 1.73
C THR A 266 -24.24 -21.05 2.99
N ASP A 267 -23.29 -20.09 3.07
CA ASP A 267 -23.15 -19.29 4.29
C ASP A 267 -24.56 -18.80 4.62
N GLU A 268 -25.17 -19.31 5.71
CA GLU A 268 -26.54 -18.91 6.10
C GLU A 268 -26.62 -17.37 6.18
N ALA A 269 -25.46 -16.72 6.45
CA ALA A 269 -25.28 -15.29 6.37
C ALA A 269 -25.40 -14.75 4.91
N GLU A 270 -24.97 -15.46 3.87
CA GLU A 270 -25.15 -15.03 2.48
C GLU A 270 -26.60 -15.27 1.97
N GLU A 271 -27.29 -16.27 2.46
CA GLU A 271 -28.71 -16.50 2.12
C GLU A 271 -29.63 -15.45 2.74
N HIS A 272 -29.26 -14.88 3.90
CA HIS A 272 -30.00 -13.80 4.56
C HIS A 272 -29.57 -12.39 4.14
N LEU A 273 -28.52 -12.26 3.31
CA LEU A 273 -28.17 -10.96 2.75
C LEU A 273 -29.31 -10.46 1.84
N ASN A 274 -29.75 -9.23 2.11
CA ASN A 274 -30.66 -8.52 1.23
C ASN A 274 -30.12 -8.54 -0.21
N GLU A 275 -30.97 -8.80 -1.21
CA GLU A 275 -30.59 -8.81 -2.63
C GLU A 275 -29.89 -7.53 -3.07
N ILE A 276 -30.23 -6.39 -2.46
CA ILE A 276 -29.58 -5.11 -2.71
C ILE A 276 -28.13 -5.17 -2.23
N LYS A 277 -27.86 -5.70 -1.03
CA LYS A 277 -26.51 -5.82 -0.50
C LYS A 277 -25.65 -6.76 -1.36
N LYS A 278 -26.21 -7.82 -1.89
CA LYS A 278 -25.52 -8.71 -2.85
C LYS A 278 -25.13 -7.95 -4.12
N ARG A 279 -26.03 -7.13 -4.69
CA ARG A 279 -25.73 -6.27 -5.85
C ARG A 279 -24.61 -5.27 -5.54
N LEU A 280 -24.65 -4.61 -4.38
CA LEU A 280 -23.62 -3.66 -3.94
C LEU A 280 -22.24 -4.32 -3.78
N LEU A 281 -22.19 -5.53 -3.22
CA LEU A 281 -20.94 -6.30 -3.12
C LEU A 281 -20.39 -6.70 -4.49
N GLN A 282 -21.24 -7.00 -5.47
CA GLN A 282 -20.83 -7.25 -6.85
C GLN A 282 -20.27 -5.98 -7.50
N ARG A 283 -20.92 -4.81 -7.32
CA ARG A 283 -20.45 -3.51 -7.80
C ARG A 283 -19.09 -3.14 -7.17
N ARG A 284 -18.95 -3.30 -5.85
CA ARG A 284 -17.66 -3.10 -5.17
C ARG A 284 -16.55 -3.92 -5.81
N ARG A 285 -16.80 -5.20 -6.11
CA ARG A 285 -15.84 -6.07 -6.79
C ARG A 285 -15.46 -5.52 -8.16
N HIS A 286 -16.44 -5.05 -8.91
CA HIS A 286 -16.22 -4.45 -10.23
C HIS A 286 -15.41 -3.15 -10.13
N LEU A 287 -15.78 -2.21 -9.27
CA LEU A 287 -15.07 -0.95 -9.04
C LEU A 287 -13.62 -1.15 -8.56
N ILE A 288 -13.38 -2.13 -7.70
CA ILE A 288 -12.03 -2.48 -7.27
C ILE A 288 -11.22 -3.04 -8.45
N ILE A 289 -11.84 -3.81 -9.35
CA ILE A 289 -11.18 -4.37 -10.54
C ILE A 289 -10.88 -3.25 -11.55
N THR A 290 -11.83 -2.36 -11.84
CA THR A 290 -11.66 -1.26 -12.80
C THR A 290 -10.65 -0.22 -12.32
N ASN A 291 -10.64 0.14 -11.03
CA ASN A 291 -9.62 1.02 -10.45
C ASN A 291 -8.18 0.42 -10.46
N TYR A 292 -8.02 -0.84 -10.83
CA TYR A 292 -6.74 -1.53 -11.01
C TYR A 292 -6.44 -1.91 -12.47
N ALA A 293 -7.40 -1.73 -13.38
CA ALA A 293 -7.20 -1.89 -14.82
C ALA A 293 -6.79 -0.52 -15.43
N ASP A 294 -5.84 -0.53 -16.34
CA ASP A 294 -5.50 0.65 -17.13
C ASP A 294 -6.71 1.13 -17.95
N ASP A 295 -6.84 2.43 -18.16
CA ASP A 295 -7.89 3.17 -18.89
C ASP A 295 -8.09 2.77 -20.38
N ASP A 296 -7.55 1.66 -20.85
CA ASP A 296 -7.52 1.33 -22.29
C ASP A 296 -8.53 0.22 -22.73
N ASP A 297 -9.30 -0.34 -21.78
CA ASP A 297 -10.40 -1.24 -22.14
C ASP A 297 -11.73 -0.50 -21.86
N GLY A 298 -12.27 0.13 -22.90
CA GLY A 298 -13.59 0.78 -22.90
C GLY A 298 -14.72 -0.20 -22.57
N GLY A 299 -14.72 -0.68 -21.33
CA GLY A 299 -15.80 -1.45 -20.75
C GLY A 299 -16.95 -0.53 -20.41
N ASP A 300 -18.12 -0.86 -20.94
CA ASP A 300 -19.41 -0.19 -20.74
C ASP A 300 -19.58 0.31 -19.29
N ASP A 301 -19.57 1.61 -19.11
CA ASP A 301 -19.83 2.36 -17.85
C ASP A 301 -21.26 2.12 -17.29
N ALA A 302 -22.09 1.40 -18.05
CA ALA A 302 -23.50 1.18 -17.76
C ALA A 302 -23.80 0.28 -16.53
N GLY A 303 -22.77 -0.32 -15.92
CA GLY A 303 -22.92 -1.24 -14.78
C GLY A 303 -22.46 -0.71 -13.42
N THR A 304 -21.87 0.49 -13.36
CA THR A 304 -21.24 1.03 -12.16
C THR A 304 -22.10 2.02 -11.37
N ALA A 305 -23.00 2.74 -12.02
CA ALA A 305 -23.88 3.70 -11.36
C ALA A 305 -24.90 2.99 -10.43
N LEU A 306 -25.05 3.51 -9.19
CA LEU A 306 -26.06 3.04 -8.25
C LEU A 306 -27.44 3.48 -8.71
N ASP A 307 -28.44 2.62 -8.50
CA ASP A 307 -29.84 3.00 -8.67
C ASP A 307 -30.41 3.67 -7.38
N GLU A 308 -31.61 4.29 -7.49
CA GLU A 308 -32.23 4.98 -6.37
C GLU A 308 -32.53 4.04 -5.18
N GLU A 309 -32.87 2.78 -5.45
CA GLU A 309 -33.15 1.78 -4.41
C GLU A 309 -31.87 1.41 -3.64
N GLU A 310 -30.74 1.27 -4.33
CA GLU A 310 -29.44 1.00 -3.74
C GLU A 310 -28.95 2.18 -2.87
N ILE A 311 -29.12 3.42 -3.36
CA ILE A 311 -28.78 4.64 -2.60
C ILE A 311 -29.64 4.74 -1.33
N GLU A 312 -30.96 4.57 -1.43
CA GLU A 312 -31.85 4.65 -0.27
C GLU A 312 -31.57 3.52 0.74
N PHE A 313 -31.22 2.32 0.28
CA PHE A 313 -30.79 1.24 1.16
C PHE A 313 -29.53 1.62 1.94
N ILE A 314 -28.52 2.20 1.29
CA ILE A 314 -27.29 2.67 1.94
C ILE A 314 -27.62 3.75 2.97
N LEU A 315 -28.45 4.73 2.60
CA LEU A 315 -28.86 5.80 3.51
C LEU A 315 -29.65 5.25 4.71
N SER A 316 -30.45 4.19 4.54
CA SER A 316 -31.14 3.53 5.65
C SER A 316 -30.16 2.93 6.67
N ILE A 317 -29.10 2.24 6.19
CA ILE A 317 -28.02 1.69 7.04
C ILE A 317 -27.32 2.82 7.81
N LEU A 318 -27.01 3.94 7.13
CA LEU A 318 -26.36 5.09 7.77
C LEU A 318 -27.22 5.74 8.85
N ARG A 319 -28.56 5.83 8.64
CA ARG A 319 -29.51 6.38 9.60
C ARG A 319 -29.71 5.48 10.84
N GLU A 320 -29.55 4.17 10.70
CA GLU A 320 -29.63 3.24 11.84
C GLU A 320 -28.51 3.43 12.86
N GLY A 321 -27.39 4.03 12.48
CA GLY A 321 -26.29 4.40 13.35
C GLY A 321 -25.41 3.24 13.84
N HIS A 322 -25.66 2.01 13.40
CA HIS A 322 -24.87 0.81 13.69
C HIS A 322 -24.18 0.30 12.42
N LEU A 323 -23.07 0.96 12.05
CA LEU A 323 -22.33 0.63 10.85
C LEU A 323 -21.21 -0.38 11.18
N SER A 324 -21.20 -1.53 10.51
CA SER A 324 -20.08 -2.47 10.59
C SER A 324 -18.88 -1.98 9.79
N GLU A 325 -17.67 -2.48 10.07
CA GLU A 325 -16.46 -2.12 9.31
C GLU A 325 -16.58 -2.50 7.83
N ASP A 326 -17.16 -3.68 7.53
CA ASP A 326 -17.37 -4.16 6.16
C ASP A 326 -18.38 -3.28 5.39
N ASP A 327 -19.45 -2.84 6.07
CA ASP A 327 -20.42 -1.92 5.46
C ASP A 327 -19.83 -0.52 5.25
N ALA A 328 -19.02 -0.04 6.21
CA ALA A 328 -18.35 1.24 6.07
C ALA A 328 -17.37 1.24 4.88
N GLU A 329 -16.58 0.19 4.71
CA GLU A 329 -15.68 0.04 3.57
C GLU A 329 -16.46 -0.05 2.24
N LEU A 330 -17.53 -0.86 2.21
CA LEU A 330 -18.40 -0.98 1.04
C LEU A 330 -18.97 0.38 0.62
N ILE A 331 -19.55 1.10 1.55
CA ILE A 331 -20.19 2.42 1.30
C ILE A 331 -19.16 3.42 0.78
N LEU A 332 -17.97 3.53 1.41
CA LEU A 332 -16.93 4.46 0.98
C LEU A 332 -16.41 4.18 -0.45
N ILE A 333 -16.56 2.97 -0.93
CA ILE A 333 -16.15 2.59 -2.29
C ILE A 333 -17.25 2.86 -3.31
N VAL A 334 -18.48 2.40 -3.02
CA VAL A 334 -19.58 2.44 -4.02
C VAL A 334 -20.27 3.80 -4.13
N MET A 335 -20.18 4.65 -3.09
CA MET A 335 -20.83 5.96 -3.04
C MET A 335 -19.95 7.12 -3.54
N ARG A 336 -18.80 6.86 -4.16
CA ARG A 336 -17.89 7.93 -4.61
C ARG A 336 -18.57 8.94 -5.52
N ASP A 337 -19.36 8.47 -6.48
CA ASP A 337 -20.07 9.33 -7.43
C ASP A 337 -21.35 9.97 -6.85
N HIS A 338 -21.70 9.63 -5.61
CA HIS A 338 -22.90 10.07 -4.90
C HIS A 338 -22.60 10.70 -3.53
N VAL A 339 -21.41 11.27 -3.36
CA VAL A 339 -20.94 11.81 -2.07
C VAL A 339 -21.86 12.91 -1.51
N GLU A 340 -22.52 13.68 -2.38
CA GLU A 340 -23.40 14.78 -1.97
C GLU A 340 -24.60 14.31 -1.11
N VAL A 341 -25.12 13.09 -1.35
CA VAL A 341 -26.22 12.54 -0.54
C VAL A 341 -25.77 11.97 0.80
N MET A 342 -24.43 11.89 1.02
CA MET A 342 -23.81 11.38 2.24
C MET A 342 -23.17 12.47 3.11
N GLU A 343 -23.20 13.73 2.72
CA GLU A 343 -22.44 14.81 3.39
C GLU A 343 -22.67 14.85 4.90
N GLU A 344 -23.92 14.65 5.37
CA GLU A 344 -24.25 14.62 6.80
C GLU A 344 -23.61 13.44 7.58
N PHE A 345 -23.24 12.35 6.90
CA PHE A 345 -22.65 11.16 7.49
C PHE A 345 -21.12 11.13 7.42
N LEU A 346 -20.46 12.03 6.69
CA LEU A 346 -19.01 12.01 6.50
C LEU A 346 -18.24 12.06 7.82
N GLY A 347 -18.77 12.79 8.81
CA GLY A 347 -18.20 12.81 10.16
C GLY A 347 -18.14 11.45 10.83
N LEU A 348 -19.15 10.60 10.62
CA LEU A 348 -19.21 9.24 11.15
C LEU A 348 -18.01 8.39 10.68
N PHE A 349 -17.70 8.47 9.37
CA PHE A 349 -16.56 7.75 8.80
C PHE A 349 -15.21 8.26 9.31
N ALA A 350 -15.05 9.58 9.32
CA ALA A 350 -13.81 10.20 9.80
C ALA A 350 -13.53 9.89 11.28
N GLU A 351 -14.57 9.80 12.12
CA GLU A 351 -14.43 9.58 13.55
C GLU A 351 -14.43 8.09 13.94
N GLY A 352 -15.23 7.27 13.26
CA GLY A 352 -15.47 5.87 13.62
C GLY A 352 -14.52 4.86 12.97
N PHE A 353 -13.98 5.19 11.78
CA PHE A 353 -13.26 4.22 10.94
C PHE A 353 -11.86 4.71 10.52
N PRO A 354 -10.92 4.89 11.46
CA PRO A 354 -9.59 5.42 11.16
C PRO A 354 -8.79 4.56 10.18
N HIS A 355 -9.05 3.24 10.10
CA HIS A 355 -8.43 2.32 9.17
C HIS A 355 -8.88 2.53 7.71
N LEU A 356 -10.03 3.16 7.50
CA LEU A 356 -10.58 3.51 6.19
C LEU A 356 -10.21 4.94 5.75
N ALA A 357 -9.26 5.60 6.41
CA ALA A 357 -8.87 6.98 6.10
C ALA A 357 -8.44 7.17 4.62
N LYS A 358 -7.84 6.15 4.00
CA LYS A 358 -7.51 6.13 2.57
C LYS A 358 -8.77 6.13 1.69
N ASN A 359 -9.76 5.29 2.01
CA ASN A 359 -11.02 5.22 1.28
C ASN A 359 -11.81 6.53 1.45
N PHE A 360 -11.79 7.08 2.67
CA PHE A 360 -12.38 8.38 2.99
C PHE A 360 -11.73 9.52 2.19
N TYR A 361 -10.39 9.53 2.04
CA TYR A 361 -9.68 10.45 1.15
C TYR A 361 -10.22 10.37 -0.27
N GLY A 362 -10.39 9.16 -0.82
CA GLY A 362 -10.90 8.97 -2.18
C GLY A 362 -12.36 9.42 -2.36
N LEU A 363 -13.23 9.14 -1.39
CA LEU A 363 -14.61 9.60 -1.41
C LEU A 363 -14.71 11.13 -1.35
N CYS A 364 -14.01 11.76 -0.39
CA CYS A 364 -14.05 13.23 -0.19
C CYS A 364 -13.39 14.01 -1.33
N ALA A 365 -12.58 13.37 -2.18
CA ALA A 365 -12.04 14.01 -3.36
C ALA A 365 -13.14 14.43 -4.35
N GLU A 366 -14.23 13.66 -4.43
CA GLU A 366 -15.38 13.93 -5.32
C GLU A 366 -16.39 14.93 -4.73
N ALA A 367 -16.36 15.18 -3.41
CA ALA A 367 -17.27 16.13 -2.76
C ALA A 367 -17.07 17.57 -3.28
N ARG A 368 -18.16 18.30 -3.50
CA ARG A 368 -18.11 19.70 -3.97
C ARG A 368 -17.78 20.68 -2.87
N ASP A 369 -18.34 20.50 -1.68
CA ASP A 369 -18.10 21.37 -0.52
C ASP A 369 -16.84 20.95 0.24
N LYS A 370 -15.69 21.49 -0.19
CA LYS A 370 -14.39 21.26 0.46
C LYS A 370 -14.27 21.96 1.82
N ASP A 371 -15.00 23.04 2.05
CA ASP A 371 -15.00 23.73 3.35
C ASP A 371 -15.69 22.88 4.43
N SER A 372 -16.79 22.18 4.09
CA SER A 372 -17.41 21.21 4.99
C SER A 372 -16.45 20.06 5.34
N ILE A 373 -15.76 19.51 4.35
CA ILE A 373 -14.74 18.47 4.59
C ILE A 373 -13.62 19.00 5.50
N ALA A 374 -13.15 20.22 5.28
CA ALA A 374 -12.11 20.85 6.10
C ALA A 374 -12.55 21.03 7.57
N GLU A 375 -13.82 21.37 7.81
CA GLU A 375 -14.40 21.44 9.17
C GLU A 375 -14.42 20.07 9.85
N ILE A 376 -14.79 19.00 9.12
CA ILE A 376 -14.79 17.63 9.64
C ILE A 376 -13.36 17.24 10.04
N VAL A 377 -12.38 17.43 9.14
CA VAL A 377 -10.97 17.12 9.41
C VAL A 377 -10.47 17.89 10.64
N LEU A 378 -10.75 19.20 10.70
CA LEU A 378 -10.32 20.03 11.83
C LEU A 378 -10.93 19.54 13.14
N ARG A 379 -12.24 19.28 13.17
CA ARG A 379 -12.94 18.76 14.33
C ARG A 379 -12.36 17.44 14.83
N VAL A 380 -12.04 16.51 13.92
CA VAL A 380 -11.42 15.22 14.29
C VAL A 380 -10.03 15.42 14.87
N VAL A 381 -9.19 16.24 14.22
CA VAL A 381 -7.78 16.45 14.63
C VAL A 381 -7.66 17.24 15.95
N THR A 382 -8.60 18.14 16.22
CA THR A 382 -8.56 19.00 17.44
C THR A 382 -9.48 18.50 18.56
N GLY A 383 -10.26 17.44 18.31
CA GLY A 383 -11.17 16.86 19.27
C GLY A 383 -10.48 15.99 20.32
N ASP A 384 -11.26 15.47 21.27
CA ASP A 384 -10.76 14.65 22.40
C ASP A 384 -10.50 13.18 22.00
N ARG A 385 -10.89 12.76 20.81
CA ARG A 385 -10.68 11.38 20.34
C ARG A 385 -9.23 11.13 19.95
N HIS A 386 -8.79 9.89 20.14
CA HIS A 386 -7.46 9.48 19.69
C HIS A 386 -7.39 9.43 18.16
N VAL A 387 -6.46 10.18 17.59
CA VAL A 387 -6.14 10.17 16.16
C VAL A 387 -4.76 9.54 15.96
N GLY A 388 -4.69 8.46 15.20
CA GLY A 388 -3.46 7.72 14.95
C GLY A 388 -2.64 8.26 13.78
N GLU A 389 -1.40 7.79 13.68
CA GLU A 389 -0.43 8.18 12.64
C GLU A 389 -1.01 8.03 11.22
N TYR A 390 -1.69 6.91 10.92
CA TYR A 390 -2.25 6.61 9.60
C TYR A 390 -3.33 7.62 9.19
N GLN A 391 -4.22 7.95 10.11
CA GLN A 391 -5.29 8.90 9.86
C GLN A 391 -4.75 10.32 9.67
N LEU A 392 -3.79 10.76 10.52
CA LEU A 392 -3.11 12.05 10.35
C LEU A 392 -2.41 12.15 9.00
N PHE A 393 -1.78 11.07 8.54
CA PHE A 393 -1.13 11.04 7.23
C PHE A 393 -2.13 11.24 6.09
N TRP A 394 -3.27 10.54 6.12
CA TRP A 394 -4.29 10.67 5.08
C TRP A 394 -5.02 12.02 5.13
N PHE A 395 -5.18 12.63 6.30
CA PHE A 395 -5.64 14.01 6.39
C PHE A 395 -4.61 14.99 5.78
N GLY A 396 -3.33 14.74 5.93
CA GLY A 396 -2.29 15.46 5.19
C GLY A 396 -2.35 15.26 3.68
N MET A 397 -2.76 14.06 3.22
CA MET A 397 -3.04 13.80 1.80
C MET A 397 -4.27 14.59 1.30
N MET A 398 -5.35 14.67 2.10
CA MET A 398 -6.53 15.49 1.78
C MET A 398 -6.15 16.97 1.68
N LEU A 399 -5.31 17.45 2.60
CA LEU A 399 -4.82 18.82 2.59
C LEU A 399 -4.06 19.13 1.30
N GLU A 400 -3.06 18.30 0.92
CA GLU A 400 -2.31 18.47 -0.33
C GLU A 400 -3.20 18.36 -1.58
N GLY A 401 -4.14 17.41 -1.57
CA GLY A 401 -4.94 17.09 -2.74
C GLY A 401 -6.02 18.12 -3.08
N TYR A 402 -6.75 18.61 -2.07
CA TYR A 402 -7.95 19.42 -2.34
C TYR A 402 -8.44 20.35 -1.21
N LEU A 403 -7.74 20.45 -0.06
CA LEU A 403 -8.16 21.35 1.04
C LEU A 403 -7.31 22.62 1.20
N LEU A 404 -6.25 22.79 0.42
CA LEU A 404 -5.33 23.95 0.55
C LEU A 404 -6.00 25.30 0.30
N ASP A 405 -7.05 25.36 -0.49
CA ASP A 405 -7.75 26.61 -0.82
C ASP A 405 -8.96 26.86 0.08
N THR A 406 -9.21 26.01 1.08
CA THR A 406 -10.27 26.23 2.07
C THR A 406 -9.85 27.23 3.14
N ASN A 407 -10.85 27.89 3.76
CA ASN A 407 -10.60 28.84 4.83
C ASN A 407 -9.95 28.21 6.08
N ARG A 408 -10.01 26.90 6.24
CA ARG A 408 -9.47 26.14 7.37
C ARG A 408 -8.06 25.61 7.14
N ALA A 409 -7.53 25.67 5.92
CA ALA A 409 -6.20 25.15 5.58
C ALA A 409 -5.08 25.55 6.56
N PRO A 410 -4.89 26.83 6.94
CA PRO A 410 -3.81 27.22 7.85
C PRO A 410 -3.94 26.59 9.24
N VAL A 411 -5.17 26.45 9.75
CA VAL A 411 -5.43 25.85 11.06
C VAL A 411 -5.21 24.33 11.01
N ILE A 412 -5.64 23.68 9.93
CA ILE A 412 -5.42 22.24 9.71
C ILE A 412 -3.92 21.92 9.60
N ILE A 413 -3.14 22.72 8.84
CA ILE A 413 -1.67 22.57 8.73
C ILE A 413 -1.05 22.57 10.12
N ASN A 414 -1.37 23.60 10.93
CA ASN A 414 -0.83 23.73 12.27
C ASN A 414 -1.25 22.57 13.18
N ALA A 415 -2.53 22.18 13.15
CA ALA A 415 -3.07 21.10 13.96
C ALA A 415 -2.43 19.74 13.61
N LEU A 416 -2.30 19.39 12.31
CA LEU A 416 -1.67 18.16 11.86
C LEU A 416 -0.18 18.11 12.20
N TYR A 417 0.55 19.20 11.96
CA TYR A 417 2.00 19.25 12.19
C TYR A 417 2.37 19.14 13.67
N HIS A 418 1.60 19.76 14.55
CA HIS A 418 1.85 19.80 16.00
C HIS A 418 1.03 18.77 16.79
N HIS A 419 0.26 17.91 16.11
CA HIS A 419 -0.55 16.89 16.79
C HIS A 419 0.34 15.99 17.67
N PRO A 420 -0.08 15.62 18.89
CA PRO A 420 0.72 14.77 19.79
C PRO A 420 1.11 13.41 19.19
N SER A 421 0.25 12.84 18.36
CA SER A 421 0.53 11.58 17.64
C SER A 421 1.27 11.77 16.31
N ALA A 422 1.63 13.00 15.93
CA ALA A 422 2.34 13.25 14.67
C ALA A 422 3.77 12.72 14.74
N THR A 423 4.10 11.87 13.76
CA THR A 423 5.45 11.33 13.57
C THR A 423 6.24 12.12 12.55
N ASP A 424 7.52 11.79 12.35
CA ASP A 424 8.32 12.43 11.30
C ASP A 424 7.71 12.18 9.90
N VAL A 425 7.05 11.03 9.67
CA VAL A 425 6.41 10.71 8.38
C VAL A 425 5.17 11.58 8.14
N THR A 426 4.34 11.79 9.16
CA THR A 426 3.16 12.67 9.06
C THR A 426 3.55 14.15 8.95
N ARG A 427 4.58 14.60 9.66
CA ARG A 427 5.13 15.96 9.53
C ARG A 427 5.78 16.17 8.17
N ALA A 428 6.52 15.18 7.66
CA ALA A 428 7.10 15.22 6.33
C ALA A 428 6.00 15.38 5.25
N LYS A 429 4.84 14.75 5.42
CA LYS A 429 3.69 14.91 4.53
C LYS A 429 3.23 16.37 4.43
N ILE A 430 3.27 17.12 5.52
CA ILE A 430 2.96 18.56 5.50
C ILE A 430 4.05 19.38 4.83
N LEU A 431 5.32 19.06 5.11
CA LEU A 431 6.46 19.82 4.57
C LEU A 431 6.67 19.62 3.07
N GLU A 432 6.24 18.51 2.50
CA GLU A 432 6.39 18.23 1.05
C GLU A 432 5.35 18.94 0.16
N ILE A 433 4.25 19.47 0.76
CA ILE A 433 3.17 20.15 0.04
C ILE A 433 3.74 21.34 -0.75
N PRO A 434 3.52 21.44 -2.09
CA PRO A 434 4.15 22.47 -2.92
C PRO A 434 3.41 23.82 -2.83
N ASP A 435 3.30 24.37 -1.64
CA ASP A 435 2.67 25.67 -1.37
C ASP A 435 3.60 26.52 -0.49
N LEU A 436 3.56 27.84 -0.65
CA LEU A 436 4.38 28.79 0.12
C LEU A 436 3.58 29.52 1.19
N ARG A 437 2.25 29.39 1.16
CA ARG A 437 1.33 29.99 2.12
C ARG A 437 1.41 29.32 3.49
N TYR A 438 0.75 29.90 4.46
CA TYR A 438 0.45 29.30 5.75
C TYR A 438 1.66 28.94 6.61
N GLY A 439 2.78 29.65 6.45
CA GLY A 439 4.01 29.39 7.20
C GLY A 439 4.84 28.21 6.68
N LEU A 440 4.42 27.55 5.59
CA LEU A 440 5.15 26.40 5.02
C LEU A 440 6.53 26.79 4.49
N LEU A 441 6.70 28.02 4.01
CA LEU A 441 7.99 28.55 3.55
C LEU A 441 9.01 28.56 4.70
N GLU A 442 8.66 29.21 5.79
CA GLU A 442 9.51 29.40 6.97
C GLU A 442 9.85 28.07 7.65
N MET A 443 8.86 27.18 7.75
CA MET A 443 9.06 25.84 8.29
C MET A 443 10.13 25.06 7.50
N ARG A 444 10.06 25.09 6.17
CA ARG A 444 11.05 24.39 5.30
C ARG A 444 12.42 25.05 5.35
N GLU A 445 12.46 26.36 5.32
CA GLU A 445 13.72 27.12 5.34
C GLU A 445 14.58 26.75 6.56
N THR A 446 13.97 26.55 7.72
CA THR A 446 14.63 26.09 8.94
C THR A 446 15.35 24.77 8.72
N PHE A 447 14.65 23.74 8.23
CA PHE A 447 15.24 22.40 7.99
C PHE A 447 16.33 22.43 6.91
N LEU A 448 16.15 23.22 5.87
CA LEU A 448 17.13 23.31 4.77
C LEU A 448 18.42 24.02 5.21
N ARG A 449 18.31 25.08 6.04
CA ARG A 449 19.47 25.81 6.57
C ARG A 449 20.25 25.00 7.61
N GLU A 450 19.57 24.23 8.45
CA GLU A 450 20.20 23.34 9.42
C GLU A 450 20.99 22.20 8.77
N GLY A 451 20.72 21.88 7.51
CA GLY A 451 21.38 20.82 6.76
C GLY A 451 21.18 19.42 7.34
N ARG A 452 20.10 19.19 8.09
CA ARG A 452 19.75 17.87 8.62
C ARG A 452 19.55 16.85 7.50
N SER A 453 19.78 15.59 7.79
CA SER A 453 19.55 14.49 6.87
C SER A 453 18.52 13.53 7.47
N ASP A 454 17.26 13.90 7.35
CA ASP A 454 16.10 13.17 7.86
C ASP A 454 14.86 13.45 6.99
N TRP A 455 13.77 12.75 7.31
CA TRP A 455 12.49 12.87 6.61
C TRP A 455 11.96 14.30 6.51
N LEU A 456 12.16 15.11 7.54
CA LEU A 456 11.66 16.49 7.57
C LEU A 456 12.46 17.38 6.60
N ALA A 457 13.78 17.22 6.58
CA ALA A 457 14.65 17.96 5.69
C ALA A 457 14.48 17.52 4.22
N TRP A 458 14.33 16.22 3.95
CA TRP A 458 14.09 15.71 2.59
C TRP A 458 12.74 16.18 2.04
N ALA A 459 11.67 16.10 2.85
CA ALA A 459 10.36 16.61 2.49
C ALA A 459 10.37 18.13 2.27
N SER A 460 11.12 18.88 3.10
CA SER A 460 11.33 20.31 2.92
C SER A 460 12.04 20.63 1.61
N ALA A 461 13.05 19.84 1.24
CA ALA A 461 13.74 20.00 -0.04
C ALA A 461 12.80 19.79 -1.23
N VAL A 462 11.97 18.73 -1.19
CA VAL A 462 10.98 18.48 -2.26
C VAL A 462 9.87 19.52 -2.25
N GLY A 463 9.36 19.94 -1.07
CA GLY A 463 8.37 21.01 -0.94
C GLY A 463 8.85 22.36 -1.47
N SER A 464 10.17 22.60 -1.46
CA SER A 464 10.77 23.82 -2.00
C SER A 464 10.62 23.97 -3.53
N ARG A 465 10.14 22.95 -4.24
CA ARG A 465 9.87 23.02 -5.70
C ARG A 465 8.88 24.12 -6.08
N ALA A 466 8.05 24.57 -5.13
CA ALA A 466 7.15 25.70 -5.31
C ALA A 466 7.84 27.07 -5.23
N MET A 467 9.06 27.15 -4.69
CA MET A 467 9.81 28.39 -4.54
C MET A 467 10.36 28.87 -5.88
N ASP A 468 10.62 30.18 -5.98
CA ASP A 468 11.43 30.74 -7.07
C ASP A 468 12.75 29.98 -7.19
N LYS A 469 13.19 29.74 -8.43
CA LYS A 469 14.37 28.92 -8.72
C LYS A 469 15.64 29.41 -8.02
N GLN A 470 15.82 30.72 -7.90
CA GLN A 470 17.04 31.30 -7.30
C GLN A 470 17.02 31.09 -5.77
N VAL A 471 15.88 31.34 -5.12
CA VAL A 471 15.69 31.15 -3.68
C VAL A 471 15.81 29.65 -3.34
N ARG A 472 15.15 28.80 -4.11
CA ARG A 472 15.23 27.35 -3.95
C ARG A 472 16.68 26.85 -4.01
N ASN A 473 17.40 27.22 -5.07
CA ASN A 473 18.76 26.74 -5.26
C ASN A 473 19.71 27.27 -4.17
N TYR A 474 19.52 28.51 -3.72
CA TYR A 474 20.27 29.06 -2.60
C TYR A 474 20.10 28.25 -1.31
N LEU A 475 18.86 27.87 -0.96
CA LEU A 475 18.59 27.06 0.22
C LEU A 475 19.11 25.62 0.07
N LEU A 476 18.96 25.04 -1.12
CA LEU A 476 19.45 23.70 -1.40
C LEU A 476 20.98 23.63 -1.38
N ASP A 477 21.70 24.73 -1.59
CA ASP A 477 23.15 24.79 -1.47
C ASP A 477 23.64 24.65 -0.02
N TYR A 478 22.83 25.00 0.97
CA TYR A 478 23.10 24.68 2.38
C TYR A 478 22.75 23.21 2.65
N PHE A 479 21.54 22.80 2.27
CA PHE A 479 21.03 21.46 2.51
C PHE A 479 21.93 20.34 1.96
N LYS A 480 22.49 20.50 0.76
CA LYS A 480 23.34 19.48 0.10
C LYS A 480 24.60 19.10 0.87
N ASN A 481 25.06 19.98 1.80
CA ASN A 481 26.27 19.74 2.57
C ASN A 481 26.06 18.79 3.78
N GLY A 482 24.80 18.50 4.15
CA GLY A 482 24.49 17.68 5.31
C GLY A 482 24.81 16.19 5.15
N SER A 483 24.66 15.64 3.94
CA SER A 483 24.97 14.24 3.64
C SER A 483 25.04 13.96 2.13
N GLN A 484 25.49 12.76 1.75
CA GLN A 484 25.41 12.30 0.34
C GLN A 484 23.96 12.20 -0.15
N MET A 485 23.04 11.70 0.70
CA MET A 485 21.61 11.68 0.41
C MET A 485 21.05 13.09 0.16
N ASN A 486 21.41 14.07 1.00
CA ASN A 486 21.01 15.47 0.81
C ASN A 486 21.53 16.02 -0.51
N ARG A 487 22.78 15.71 -0.88
CA ARG A 487 23.37 16.14 -2.15
C ARG A 487 22.63 15.55 -3.35
N LEU A 488 22.29 14.26 -3.29
CA LEU A 488 21.49 13.60 -4.30
C LEU A 488 20.11 14.27 -4.45
N ILE A 489 19.38 14.43 -3.35
CA ILE A 489 18.05 15.04 -3.34
C ILE A 489 18.11 16.50 -3.86
N ALA A 490 19.06 17.30 -3.39
CA ALA A 490 19.24 18.67 -3.88
C ALA A 490 19.47 18.70 -5.40
N GLY A 491 20.36 17.83 -5.90
CA GLY A 491 20.66 17.73 -7.33
C GLY A 491 19.39 17.43 -8.15
N ILE A 492 18.57 16.48 -7.71
CA ILE A 492 17.31 16.14 -8.38
C ILE A 492 16.33 17.32 -8.32
N VAL A 493 16.09 17.90 -7.13
CA VAL A 493 15.11 18.99 -6.96
C VAL A 493 15.50 20.23 -7.76
N GLN A 494 16.81 20.53 -7.91
CA GLN A 494 17.29 21.63 -8.74
C GLN A 494 16.95 21.49 -10.23
N THR A 495 16.74 20.26 -10.74
CA THR A 495 16.33 20.01 -12.13
C THR A 495 14.84 20.21 -12.39
N ILE A 496 14.01 20.23 -11.35
CA ILE A 496 12.55 20.36 -11.48
C ILE A 496 12.19 21.74 -12.05
N PRO A 497 11.41 21.79 -13.14
CA PRO A 497 10.96 23.06 -13.74
C PRO A 497 10.18 23.91 -12.72
N TYR A 498 10.32 25.23 -12.80
CA TYR A 498 9.52 26.17 -12.01
C TYR A 498 8.09 26.22 -12.56
N GLY A 499 7.11 26.31 -11.69
CA GLY A 499 5.71 26.50 -12.07
C GLY A 499 4.87 25.22 -12.20
N LEU A 500 5.43 24.05 -11.89
CA LEU A 500 4.63 22.84 -11.71
C LEU A 500 3.94 22.89 -10.33
N SER A 501 3.07 23.90 -10.14
CA SER A 501 2.08 23.92 -9.06
C SER A 501 1.03 22.84 -9.37
N ALA A 502 0.48 22.27 -8.36
CA ALA A 502 -0.69 21.38 -8.17
C ALA A 502 -1.53 20.82 -9.36
N GLU A 503 -1.38 21.32 -10.58
CA GLU A 503 -2.15 20.88 -11.75
C GLU A 503 -1.78 19.45 -12.24
N ALA A 504 -0.67 18.89 -11.80
CA ALA A 504 -0.24 17.54 -12.17
C ALA A 504 -0.79 16.44 -11.23
N ASN A 505 -1.49 16.78 -10.18
CA ASN A 505 -2.06 15.82 -9.22
C ASN A 505 -3.58 15.59 -9.38
N SER A 506 -4.20 16.18 -10.40
CA SER A 506 -5.63 16.03 -10.71
C SER A 506 -5.88 14.98 -11.81
N THR A 507 -5.15 13.89 -11.81
CA THR A 507 -5.59 12.69 -12.54
C THR A 507 -5.78 11.60 -11.49
N PRO A 508 -7.00 11.01 -11.44
CA PRO A 508 -7.47 10.13 -10.36
C PRO A 508 -6.73 8.80 -10.26
#